data_5509e7822942e790d8d921f7447ae7b5
#
_entry.id   5509e7822942e790d8d921f7447ae7b5
#
_cell.length_a   1.000
_cell.length_b   1.000
_cell.length_c   1.000
_cell.angle_alpha   90.00
_cell.angle_beta   90.00
_cell.angle_gamma   90.00
#
_symmetry.space_group_name_H-M   'P 1'
#
loop_
_entity.id
_entity.type
_entity.pdbx_description
1 polymer ?
#
loop_
_entity_poly.entity_id
_entity_poly.type
_entity_poly.pdbx_seq_one_letter_code
_entity_poly.pdbx_strand_id
1 'polypeptide(L)'
;THNRDEAYRLCRDMIVMDGGQVLRTGGTKEVFADPQSTTAARLTGCKNILSCTRVDAHTVRLTGWDAPLHLAAEVPETCTAVGIRAHDFAPCAPGAENALPVELLSASENPFDWNLIFQLPDGTTRLWWKVSKTTLSVAEPDAPACLSALPERIMALADHK
;
A
#
# COMPACT_ATOMS: atom_id res chain seq x y z
N THR A 1 12.52 -19.01 3.67
CA THR A 1 13.30 -17.82 4.04
C THR A 1 12.42 -16.74 4.66
N HIS A 2 12.99 -15.92 5.48
CA HIS A 2 12.37 -14.68 5.98
C HIS A 2 12.84 -13.43 5.19
N ASN A 3 13.73 -13.62 4.22
CA ASN A 3 14.24 -12.54 3.37
C ASN A 3 13.43 -12.44 2.09
N ARG A 4 12.41 -11.56 2.09
CA ARG A 4 11.52 -11.34 0.95
C ARG A 4 12.22 -10.77 -0.28
N ASP A 5 13.27 -9.95 -0.09
CA ASP A 5 13.99 -9.32 -1.20
C ASP A 5 14.84 -10.36 -1.94
N GLU A 6 15.42 -11.31 -1.20
CA GLU A 6 16.13 -12.45 -1.75
C GLU A 6 15.17 -13.40 -2.48
N ALA A 7 14.02 -13.73 -1.87
CA ALA A 7 12.99 -14.53 -2.51
C ALA A 7 12.51 -13.88 -3.82
N TYR A 8 12.27 -12.58 -3.82
CA TYR A 8 11.85 -11.84 -5.01
C TYR A 8 12.86 -11.91 -6.16
N ARG A 9 14.15 -11.83 -5.84
CA ARG A 9 15.22 -11.85 -6.86
C ARG A 9 15.57 -13.22 -7.39
N LEU A 10 15.52 -14.25 -6.55
CA LEU A 10 16.09 -15.57 -6.83
C LEU A 10 15.04 -16.64 -7.12
N CYS A 11 13.81 -16.48 -6.63
CA CYS A 11 12.79 -17.51 -6.77
C CYS A 11 11.80 -17.17 -7.89
N ARG A 12 11.53 -18.16 -8.74
CA ARG A 12 10.50 -18.08 -9.78
C ARG A 12 9.10 -18.16 -9.16
N ASP A 13 8.93 -19.10 -8.25
CA ASP A 13 7.68 -19.38 -7.57
C ASP A 13 7.87 -19.27 -6.06
N MET A 14 6.82 -18.92 -5.34
CA MET A 14 6.87 -18.80 -3.89
C MET A 14 5.58 -19.26 -3.22
N ILE A 15 5.73 -19.62 -1.96
CA ILE A 15 4.63 -19.90 -1.04
C ILE A 15 4.75 -18.96 0.14
N VAL A 16 3.68 -18.24 0.43
CA VAL A 16 3.57 -17.40 1.64
C VAL A 16 2.83 -18.21 2.70
N MET A 17 3.45 -18.33 3.87
CA MET A 17 2.91 -19.10 4.99
C MET A 17 2.87 -18.26 6.26
N ASP A 18 1.86 -18.49 7.08
CA ASP A 18 1.77 -17.95 8.43
C ASP A 18 1.03 -18.93 9.34
N GLY A 19 1.48 -19.08 10.60
CA GLY A 19 0.84 -19.98 11.58
C GLY A 19 0.70 -21.44 11.09
N GLY A 20 1.61 -21.91 10.24
CA GLY A 20 1.54 -23.27 9.68
C GLY A 20 0.55 -23.43 8.52
N GLN A 21 -0.08 -22.35 8.07
CA GLN A 21 -1.03 -22.37 6.96
C GLN A 21 -0.45 -21.69 5.72
N VAL A 22 -0.81 -22.22 4.55
CA VAL A 22 -0.47 -21.60 3.26
C VAL A 22 -1.48 -20.50 2.98
N LEU A 23 -1.00 -19.26 2.83
CA LEU A 23 -1.83 -18.10 2.54
C LEU A 23 -1.94 -17.79 1.06
N ARG A 24 -0.84 -17.96 0.32
CA ARG A 24 -0.75 -17.66 -1.11
C ARG A 24 0.33 -18.51 -1.76
N THR A 25 0.08 -19.00 -2.95
CA THR A 25 1.03 -19.74 -3.78
C THR A 25 0.98 -19.20 -5.20
N GLY A 26 2.09 -19.12 -5.87
CA GLY A 26 2.16 -18.72 -7.28
C GLY A 26 3.52 -18.20 -7.70
N GLY A 27 3.59 -17.62 -8.89
CA GLY A 27 4.77 -16.93 -9.35
C GLY A 27 5.15 -15.78 -8.42
N THR A 28 6.42 -15.65 -8.11
CA THR A 28 6.89 -14.65 -7.12
C THR A 28 6.40 -13.24 -7.41
N LYS A 29 6.50 -12.80 -8.66
CA LYS A 29 6.02 -11.46 -9.05
C LYS A 29 4.51 -11.30 -8.91
N GLU A 30 3.76 -12.36 -9.22
CA GLU A 30 2.30 -12.39 -9.08
C GLU A 30 1.89 -12.29 -7.61
N VAL A 31 2.52 -13.07 -6.74
CA VAL A 31 2.24 -13.05 -5.29
C VAL A 31 2.55 -11.69 -4.68
N PHE A 32 3.61 -11.02 -5.13
CA PHE A 32 3.93 -9.66 -4.70
C PHE A 32 2.93 -8.62 -5.23
N ALA A 33 2.43 -8.79 -6.46
CA ALA A 33 1.45 -7.88 -7.06
C ALA A 33 0.05 -8.07 -6.48
N ASP A 34 -0.33 -9.31 -6.18
CA ASP A 34 -1.65 -9.68 -5.65
C ASP A 34 -1.51 -10.70 -4.50
N PRO A 35 -1.22 -10.25 -3.28
CA PRO A 35 -1.08 -11.13 -2.12
C PRO A 35 -2.41 -11.66 -1.58
N GLN A 36 -3.56 -11.10 -1.97
CA GLN A 36 -4.94 -11.46 -1.66
C GLN A 36 -5.36 -11.34 -0.19
N SER A 37 -4.45 -11.47 0.77
CA SER A 37 -4.76 -11.32 2.20
C SER A 37 -3.90 -10.24 2.85
N THR A 38 -4.41 -9.66 3.94
CA THR A 38 -3.69 -8.65 4.73
C THR A 38 -2.38 -9.20 5.29
N THR A 39 -2.38 -10.45 5.75
CA THR A 39 -1.18 -11.10 6.28
C THR A 39 -0.14 -11.34 5.19
N ALA A 40 -0.53 -11.87 4.03
CA ALA A 40 0.39 -12.06 2.91
C ALA A 40 0.93 -10.72 2.38
N ALA A 41 0.11 -9.67 2.36
CA ALA A 41 0.54 -8.32 2.00
C ALA A 41 1.63 -7.80 2.96
N ARG A 42 1.45 -7.95 4.27
CA ARG A 42 2.47 -7.58 5.28
C ARG A 42 3.76 -8.36 5.09
N LEU A 43 3.67 -9.68 4.93
CA LEU A 43 4.84 -10.56 4.73
C LEU A 43 5.60 -10.21 3.45
N THR A 44 4.91 -9.78 2.40
CA THR A 44 5.54 -9.28 1.16
C THR A 44 5.93 -7.80 1.21
N GLY A 45 5.84 -7.15 2.38
CA GLY A 45 6.39 -5.82 2.63
C GLY A 45 5.45 -4.65 2.37
N CYS A 46 4.15 -4.88 2.23
CA CYS A 46 3.16 -3.79 2.18
C CYS A 46 2.99 -3.20 3.58
N LYS A 47 3.27 -1.91 3.73
CA LYS A 47 3.15 -1.19 5.01
C LYS A 47 1.80 -0.49 5.16
N ASN A 48 1.22 -0.04 4.06
CA ASN A 48 -0.06 0.67 4.09
C ASN A 48 -1.19 -0.32 3.83
N ILE A 49 -1.82 -0.76 4.89
CA ILE A 49 -3.01 -1.62 4.85
C ILE A 49 -4.13 -0.87 5.54
N LEU A 50 -5.11 -0.44 4.75
CA LEU A 50 -6.18 0.45 5.17
C LEU A 50 -7.50 -0.30 5.12
N SER A 51 -8.20 -0.33 6.25
CA SER A 51 -9.54 -0.95 6.33
C SER A 51 -10.51 -0.24 5.40
N CYS A 52 -11.33 -1.01 4.71
CA CYS A 52 -12.31 -0.47 3.77
C CYS A 52 -13.57 -1.32 3.69
N THR A 53 -14.57 -0.74 3.04
CA THR A 53 -15.80 -1.42 2.63
C THR A 53 -15.91 -1.37 1.11
N ARG A 54 -16.25 -2.48 0.48
CA ARG A 54 -16.55 -2.56 -0.95
C ARG A 54 -17.78 -1.73 -1.28
N VAL A 55 -17.70 -0.91 -2.32
CA VAL A 55 -18.83 -0.14 -2.84
C VAL A 55 -19.36 -0.81 -4.10
N ASP A 56 -18.48 -1.12 -5.05
CA ASP A 56 -18.79 -1.83 -6.29
C ASP A 56 -17.60 -2.66 -6.79
N ALA A 57 -17.65 -3.15 -8.02
CA ALA A 57 -16.61 -4.02 -8.58
C ALA A 57 -15.22 -3.40 -8.65
N HIS A 58 -15.11 -2.07 -8.64
CA HIS A 58 -13.83 -1.35 -8.77
C HIS A 58 -13.66 -0.22 -7.76
N THR A 59 -14.55 -0.12 -6.78
CA THR A 59 -14.55 0.99 -5.82
C THR A 59 -14.66 0.48 -4.39
N VAL A 60 -13.82 1.04 -3.52
CA VAL A 60 -13.92 0.84 -2.07
C VAL A 60 -14.01 2.20 -1.38
N ARG A 61 -14.52 2.20 -0.15
CA ARG A 61 -14.53 3.35 0.75
C ARG A 61 -13.72 3.01 1.99
N LEU A 62 -12.75 3.85 2.32
CA LEU A 62 -11.94 3.66 3.52
C LEU A 62 -12.77 3.85 4.78
N THR A 63 -12.52 3.02 5.79
CA THR A 63 -13.16 3.14 7.10
C THR A 63 -12.68 4.42 7.79
N GLY A 64 -13.60 5.23 8.29
CA GLY A 64 -13.29 6.50 8.94
C GLY A 64 -12.96 7.65 7.97
N TRP A 65 -13.07 7.41 6.67
CA TRP A 65 -12.84 8.39 5.63
C TRP A 65 -13.88 8.25 4.51
N ASP A 66 -14.47 9.34 4.09
CA ASP A 66 -15.59 9.31 3.13
C ASP A 66 -15.15 9.37 1.65
N ALA A 67 -13.85 9.32 1.38
CA ALA A 67 -13.36 9.34 0.01
C ALA A 67 -13.37 7.93 -0.61
N PRO A 68 -13.90 7.77 -1.83
CA PRO A 68 -13.79 6.54 -2.58
C PRO A 68 -12.37 6.35 -3.13
N LEU A 69 -11.92 5.09 -3.17
CA LEU A 69 -10.74 4.67 -3.92
C LEU A 69 -11.15 3.78 -5.07
N HIS A 70 -10.60 4.05 -6.24
CA HIS A 70 -10.81 3.28 -7.46
C HIS A 70 -9.64 2.34 -7.71
N LEU A 71 -9.94 1.06 -7.96
CA LEU A 71 -8.98 0.01 -8.26
C LEU A 71 -9.12 -0.43 -9.70
N ALA A 72 -8.00 -0.72 -10.37
CA ALA A 72 -8.01 -1.30 -11.71
C ALA A 72 -8.49 -2.76 -11.69
N ALA A 73 -8.09 -3.53 -10.69
CA ALA A 73 -8.55 -4.90 -10.50
C ALA A 73 -9.97 -4.94 -9.92
N GLU A 74 -10.68 -6.03 -10.19
CA GLU A 74 -11.97 -6.27 -9.57
C GLU A 74 -11.83 -6.48 -8.05
N VAL A 75 -12.65 -5.80 -7.28
CA VAL A 75 -12.70 -5.89 -5.82
C VAL A 75 -13.57 -7.08 -5.41
N PRO A 76 -13.01 -8.12 -4.77
CA PRO A 76 -13.80 -9.25 -4.29
C PRO A 76 -14.83 -8.82 -3.23
N GLU A 77 -15.93 -9.55 -3.12
CA GLU A 77 -16.94 -9.31 -2.07
C GLU A 77 -16.37 -9.51 -0.65
N THR A 78 -15.33 -10.33 -0.53
CA THR A 78 -14.60 -10.59 0.72
C THR A 78 -13.59 -9.51 1.08
N CYS A 79 -13.43 -8.46 0.28
CA CYS A 79 -12.49 -7.37 0.53
C CYS A 79 -12.82 -6.63 1.82
N THR A 80 -11.84 -6.54 2.72
CA THR A 80 -11.95 -5.82 4.00
C THR A 80 -10.90 -4.73 4.15
N ALA A 81 -9.89 -4.74 3.29
CA ALA A 81 -8.81 -3.75 3.30
C ALA A 81 -8.23 -3.53 1.91
N VAL A 82 -7.55 -2.43 1.74
CA VAL A 82 -6.68 -2.19 0.58
C VAL A 82 -5.24 -2.07 1.03
N GLY A 83 -4.33 -2.53 0.18
CA GLY A 83 -2.90 -2.41 0.37
C GLY A 83 -2.30 -1.47 -0.66
N ILE A 84 -1.43 -0.56 -0.21
CA ILE A 84 -0.66 0.33 -1.08
C ILE A 84 0.79 0.30 -0.61
N ARG A 85 1.72 0.00 -1.50
CA ARG A 85 3.14 -0.03 -1.12
C ARG A 85 3.67 1.38 -0.89
N ALA A 86 4.61 1.52 0.02
CA ALA A 86 5.13 2.83 0.41
C ALA A 86 5.73 3.64 -0.75
N HIS A 87 6.25 2.99 -1.78
CA HIS A 87 6.81 3.65 -2.97
C HIS A 87 5.80 3.92 -4.09
N ASP A 88 4.55 3.46 -3.95
CA ASP A 88 3.51 3.63 -4.97
C ASP A 88 2.66 4.90 -4.79
N PHE A 89 2.91 5.68 -3.74
CA PHE A 89 2.31 6.99 -3.59
C PHE A 89 3.04 8.07 -4.39
N ALA A 90 2.28 9.06 -4.82
CA ALA A 90 2.79 10.29 -5.42
C ALA A 90 2.03 11.50 -4.90
N PRO A 91 2.68 12.67 -4.78
CA PRO A 91 1.98 13.93 -4.50
C PRO A 91 0.94 14.22 -5.58
N CYS A 92 -0.20 14.75 -5.15
CA CYS A 92 -1.28 15.10 -6.06
C CYS A 92 -1.98 16.39 -5.65
N ALA A 93 -2.80 16.92 -6.56
CA ALA A 93 -3.71 18.02 -6.23
C ALA A 93 -4.91 17.49 -5.42
N PRO A 94 -5.47 18.29 -4.52
CA PRO A 94 -6.73 17.97 -3.86
C PRO A 94 -7.84 17.70 -4.89
N GLY A 95 -8.60 16.62 -4.68
CA GLY A 95 -9.65 16.20 -5.61
C GLY A 95 -9.19 15.37 -6.81
N ALA A 96 -7.89 15.09 -6.96
CA ALA A 96 -7.40 14.13 -7.94
C ALA A 96 -7.92 12.70 -7.65
N GLU A 97 -7.90 11.83 -8.65
CA GLU A 97 -8.29 10.44 -8.46
C GLU A 97 -7.44 9.77 -7.36
N ASN A 98 -8.11 9.06 -6.47
CA ASN A 98 -7.49 8.38 -5.32
C ASN A 98 -6.69 9.30 -4.39
N ALA A 99 -7.00 10.58 -4.38
CA ALA A 99 -6.33 11.57 -3.52
C ALA A 99 -6.70 11.37 -2.05
N LEU A 100 -5.68 11.28 -1.21
CA LEU A 100 -5.80 11.21 0.24
C LEU A 100 -5.14 12.46 0.83
N PRO A 101 -5.90 13.35 1.50
CA PRO A 101 -5.31 14.44 2.27
C PRO A 101 -4.47 13.88 3.40
N VAL A 102 -3.29 14.46 3.60
CA VAL A 102 -2.30 13.95 4.57
C VAL A 102 -1.63 15.10 5.31
N GLU A 103 -1.21 14.82 6.53
CA GLU A 103 -0.38 15.69 7.34
C GLU A 103 0.90 14.98 7.73
N LEU A 104 2.05 15.61 7.51
CA LEU A 104 3.36 15.03 7.83
C LEU A 104 3.54 14.92 9.34
N LEU A 105 3.82 13.71 9.84
CA LEU A 105 4.20 13.47 11.23
C LEU A 105 5.70 13.38 11.43
N SER A 106 6.41 12.70 10.54
CA SER A 106 7.86 12.54 10.64
C SER A 106 8.49 12.26 9.28
N ALA A 107 9.75 12.64 9.14
CA ALA A 107 10.59 12.34 7.99
C ALA A 107 11.91 11.76 8.47
N SER A 108 12.36 10.69 7.81
CA SER A 108 13.63 10.03 8.10
C SER A 108 14.44 9.91 6.82
N GLU A 109 15.64 10.44 6.84
CA GLU A 109 16.56 10.40 5.70
C GLU A 109 17.38 9.12 5.70
N ASN A 110 17.43 8.46 4.55
CA ASN A 110 18.34 7.37 4.25
C ASN A 110 19.34 7.82 3.15
N PRO A 111 20.40 7.06 2.87
CA PRO A 111 21.38 7.46 1.86
C PRO A 111 20.79 7.76 0.49
N PHE A 112 19.77 7.04 0.05
CA PHE A 112 19.21 7.13 -1.31
C PHE A 112 17.74 7.51 -1.37
N ASP A 113 17.04 7.50 -0.24
CA ASP A 113 15.60 7.77 -0.16
C ASP A 113 15.22 8.48 1.13
N TRP A 114 13.97 8.93 1.15
CA TRP A 114 13.27 9.43 2.32
C TRP A 114 12.17 8.46 2.71
N ASN A 115 12.01 8.22 4.02
CA ASN A 115 10.83 7.58 4.58
C ASN A 115 10.02 8.64 5.33
N LEU A 116 8.81 8.90 4.87
CA LEU A 116 7.90 9.86 5.48
C LEU A 116 6.70 9.12 6.07
N ILE A 117 6.25 9.59 7.22
CA ILE A 117 5.05 9.09 7.89
C ILE A 117 4.07 10.24 7.95
N PHE A 118 2.89 10.01 7.41
CA PHE A 118 1.77 10.94 7.39
C PHE A 118 0.61 10.41 8.24
N GLN A 119 -0.27 11.31 8.60
CA GLN A 119 -1.54 11.02 9.25
C GLN A 119 -2.69 11.42 8.33
N LEU A 120 -3.72 10.58 8.25
CA LEU A 120 -4.99 10.93 7.61
C LEU A 120 -5.83 11.85 8.53
N PRO A 121 -6.83 12.56 7.97
CA PRO A 121 -7.69 13.45 8.75
C PRO A 121 -8.51 12.78 9.86
N ASP A 122 -8.62 11.44 9.86
CA ASP A 122 -9.24 10.68 10.96
C ASP A 122 -8.44 10.75 12.28
N GLY A 123 -7.21 11.29 12.24
CA GLY A 123 -6.34 11.44 13.40
C GLY A 123 -5.69 10.14 13.90
N THR A 124 -5.95 9.01 13.27
CA THR A 124 -5.49 7.68 13.72
C THR A 124 -4.77 6.88 12.65
N THR A 125 -5.20 6.99 11.38
CA THR A 125 -4.62 6.21 10.29
C THR A 125 -3.33 6.85 9.80
N ARG A 126 -2.26 6.06 9.72
CA ARG A 126 -0.95 6.49 9.27
C ARG A 126 -0.61 5.88 7.92
N LEU A 127 0.06 6.69 7.09
CA LEU A 127 0.58 6.28 5.79
C LEU A 127 2.10 6.39 5.79
N TRP A 128 2.76 5.38 5.23
CA TRP A 128 4.20 5.39 4.95
C TRP A 128 4.43 5.67 3.48
N TRP A 129 5.20 6.72 3.20
CA TRP A 129 5.65 7.04 1.86
C TRP A 129 7.18 6.95 1.79
N LYS A 130 7.67 6.13 0.86
CA LYS A 130 9.08 6.00 0.55
C LYS A 130 9.35 6.64 -0.80
N VAL A 131 10.20 7.65 -0.84
CA VAL A 131 10.50 8.41 -2.06
C VAL A 131 12.00 8.52 -2.28
N SER A 132 12.43 8.27 -3.53
CA SER A 132 13.83 8.41 -3.91
C SER A 132 14.28 9.87 -3.88
N LYS A 133 15.51 10.12 -3.43
CA LYS A 133 16.13 11.46 -3.48
C LYS A 133 16.29 12.00 -4.91
N THR A 134 16.28 11.14 -5.91
CA THR A 134 16.30 11.56 -7.32
C THR A 134 14.95 12.11 -7.78
N THR A 135 13.85 11.76 -7.12
CA THR A 135 12.50 12.25 -7.42
C THR A 135 12.23 13.59 -6.73
N LEU A 136 12.80 13.78 -5.53
CA LEU A 136 12.74 15.05 -4.80
C LEU A 136 14.11 15.74 -4.88
N SER A 137 14.15 16.88 -5.54
CA SER A 137 15.38 17.65 -5.78
C SER A 137 15.75 18.60 -4.63
N VAL A 138 15.09 18.50 -3.48
CA VAL A 138 15.26 19.38 -2.31
C VAL A 138 16.02 18.67 -1.19
N ALA A 139 16.75 19.42 -0.36
CA ALA A 139 17.52 18.88 0.75
C ALA A 139 16.62 18.27 1.85
N GLU A 140 15.42 18.82 2.02
CA GLU A 140 14.32 18.25 2.80
C GLU A 140 13.10 18.16 1.88
N PRO A 141 12.36 17.04 1.90
CA PRO A 141 11.19 16.93 1.05
C PRO A 141 10.15 17.95 1.49
N ASP A 142 9.67 18.76 0.56
CA ASP A 142 8.45 19.54 0.77
C ASP A 142 7.32 18.56 1.05
N ALA A 143 6.73 18.66 2.25
CA ALA A 143 5.67 17.77 2.65
C ALA A 143 4.42 18.03 1.80
N PRO A 144 3.98 17.06 0.97
CA PRO A 144 2.74 17.23 0.24
C PRO A 144 1.55 17.21 1.20
N ALA A 145 0.52 17.97 0.86
CA ALA A 145 -0.75 17.98 1.57
C ALA A 145 -1.71 16.88 1.10
N CYS A 146 -1.36 16.21 0.01
CA CYS A 146 -2.18 15.17 -0.62
C CYS A 146 -1.30 14.14 -1.32
N LEU A 147 -1.61 12.87 -1.12
CA LEU A 147 -0.98 11.73 -1.79
C LEU A 147 -2.03 10.92 -2.55
N SER A 148 -1.66 10.39 -3.69
CA SER A 148 -2.49 9.45 -4.44
C SER A 148 -1.71 8.22 -4.85
N ALA A 149 -2.44 7.15 -5.18
CA ALA A 149 -1.89 5.96 -5.80
C ALA A 149 -2.67 5.66 -7.09
N LEU A 150 -1.97 5.16 -8.10
CA LEU A 150 -2.59 4.72 -9.33
C LEU A 150 -3.55 3.54 -9.07
N PRO A 151 -4.70 3.45 -9.76
CA PRO A 151 -5.66 2.36 -9.56
C PRO A 151 -5.04 0.95 -9.67
N GLU A 152 -4.06 0.75 -10.56
CA GLU A 152 -3.35 -0.51 -10.74
C GLU A 152 -2.35 -0.85 -9.62
N ARG A 153 -2.07 0.10 -8.71
CA ARG A 153 -1.16 -0.07 -7.57
C ARG A 153 -1.87 -0.30 -6.25
N ILE A 154 -3.20 -0.25 -6.25
CA ILE A 154 -4.02 -0.50 -5.07
C ILE A 154 -4.45 -1.95 -5.09
N MET A 155 -4.08 -2.70 -4.05
CA MET A 155 -4.38 -4.12 -3.91
C MET A 155 -5.64 -4.31 -3.05
N ALA A 156 -6.61 -5.09 -3.54
CA ALA A 156 -7.76 -5.52 -2.73
C ALA A 156 -7.34 -6.70 -1.85
N LEU A 157 -7.59 -6.61 -0.55
CA LEU A 157 -7.18 -7.60 0.43
C LEU A 157 -8.38 -8.07 1.27
N ALA A 158 -8.35 -9.35 1.63
CA ALA A 158 -9.28 -9.93 2.60
C ALA A 158 -8.53 -10.31 3.87
N ASP A 159 -9.23 -10.33 5.01
CA ASP A 159 -8.68 -10.94 6.22
C ASP A 159 -8.57 -12.44 6.03
N HIS A 160 -7.44 -13.01 6.47
CA HIS A 160 -7.30 -14.46 6.53
C HIS A 160 -8.00 -14.96 7.79
N LYS A 161 -8.95 -15.89 7.61
CA LYS A 161 -9.68 -16.56 8.71
C LYS A 161 -8.95 -17.80 9.17
#